data_99d35bef389f0b8e092358a4d62348c6
#
_entry.id   99d35bef389f0b8e092358a4d62348c6
#
_cell.length_a   1.000
_cell.length_b   1.000
_cell.length_c   1.000
_cell.angle_alpha   90.00
_cell.angle_beta   90.00
_cell.angle_gamma   90.00
#
_symmetry.space_group_name_H-M   'P 1'
#
loop_
_entity.id
_entity.type
_entity.pdbx_description
1 polymer ?
#
loop_
_entity_poly.entity_id
_entity_poly.type
_entity_poly.pdbx_seq_one_letter_code
_entity_poly.pdbx_strand_id
1 'polypeptide(L)'
;MLNYVAPEELLAPLVPAGVDLDHWRGTLYVSVVGFLFRDTRVLGVPIPAHRTFPEVNLRFYVRRDVAGETRRGVVFVCELVPRRAIALVARLLYNEPYRALPMRHALVAQQHGAFAREYAWRPSREWTRLSARTFGPSRVLEANSEEEFITEHYWGYNKQPDGSALEYRVEHPRWRVYEVSEAHFDCDVVGLYGTQFHDSVNCKPSSAFLAEGSQVTVFTGERVTR
;
A
#
# COMPACT_ATOMS: atom_id res chain seq x y z
N MET A 1 -1.54 2.97 8.03
CA MET A 1 -2.45 3.03 6.87
C MET A 1 -3.47 4.11 7.13
N LEU A 2 -3.72 4.94 6.14
CA LEU A 2 -4.80 5.93 6.15
C LEU A 2 -5.73 5.59 4.99
N ASN A 3 -7.01 5.40 5.29
CA ASN A 3 -7.99 4.90 4.34
C ASN A 3 -8.99 6.00 4.00
N TYR A 4 -9.32 6.10 2.73
CA TYR A 4 -10.19 7.14 2.19
C TYR A 4 -11.27 6.49 1.33
N VAL A 5 -12.49 6.97 1.42
CA VAL A 5 -13.57 6.57 0.52
C VAL A 5 -13.29 7.13 -0.87
N ALA A 6 -13.43 6.30 -1.89
CA ALA A 6 -13.22 6.69 -3.27
C ALA A 6 -14.43 6.36 -4.13
N PRO A 7 -14.83 7.25 -5.07
CA PRO A 7 -15.90 6.94 -6.01
C PRO A 7 -15.45 5.93 -7.06
N GLU A 8 -16.37 5.15 -7.57
CA GLU A 8 -16.10 4.10 -8.57
C GLU A 8 -15.50 4.65 -9.85
N GLU A 9 -15.97 5.83 -10.27
CA GLU A 9 -15.51 6.50 -11.49
C GLU A 9 -14.03 6.86 -11.45
N LEU A 10 -13.48 7.05 -10.25
CA LEU A 10 -12.05 7.29 -10.04
C LEU A 10 -11.24 6.01 -10.27
N LEU A 11 -11.74 4.87 -9.79
CA LEU A 11 -10.97 3.61 -9.72
C LEU A 11 -11.17 2.73 -10.96
N ALA A 12 -12.37 2.71 -11.54
CA ALA A 12 -12.71 1.85 -12.67
C ALA A 12 -11.73 1.93 -13.86
N PRO A 13 -11.23 3.13 -14.28
CA PRO A 13 -10.25 3.23 -15.36
C PRO A 13 -8.88 2.59 -15.04
N LEU A 14 -8.58 2.37 -13.77
CA LEU A 14 -7.31 1.84 -13.27
C LEU A 14 -7.34 0.33 -13.04
N VAL A 15 -8.54 -0.29 -13.06
CA VAL A 15 -8.72 -1.71 -12.85
C VAL A 15 -8.08 -2.51 -14.00
N PRO A 16 -7.19 -3.47 -13.72
CA PRO A 16 -6.63 -4.35 -14.74
C PRO A 16 -7.68 -5.29 -15.35
N ALA A 17 -7.41 -5.80 -16.54
CA ALA A 17 -8.31 -6.73 -17.19
C ALA A 17 -8.52 -8.03 -16.38
N GLY A 18 -9.77 -8.50 -16.27
CA GLY A 18 -10.13 -9.75 -15.62
C GLY A 18 -10.18 -9.70 -14.09
N VAL A 19 -10.20 -8.50 -13.51
CA VAL A 19 -10.46 -8.28 -12.08
C VAL A 19 -11.57 -7.26 -11.91
N ASP A 20 -12.21 -7.27 -10.74
CA ASP A 20 -13.28 -6.36 -10.35
C ASP A 20 -12.87 -5.53 -9.12
N LEU A 21 -13.50 -4.39 -8.92
CA LEU A 21 -13.36 -3.62 -7.69
C LEU A 21 -13.88 -4.41 -6.49
N ASP A 22 -13.14 -4.39 -5.39
CA ASP A 22 -13.55 -5.05 -4.15
C ASP A 22 -14.15 -4.03 -3.18
N HIS A 23 -15.38 -4.27 -2.77
CA HIS A 23 -16.17 -3.40 -1.91
C HIS A 23 -16.23 -3.97 -0.48
N TRP A 24 -16.02 -3.13 0.50
CA TRP A 24 -16.35 -3.44 1.87
C TRP A 24 -17.68 -2.77 2.25
N ARG A 25 -18.72 -3.58 2.43
CA ARG A 25 -20.09 -3.12 2.75
C ARG A 25 -20.61 -2.05 1.78
N GLY A 26 -20.32 -2.22 0.49
CA GLY A 26 -20.73 -1.27 -0.57
C GLY A 26 -19.81 -0.04 -0.73
N THR A 27 -18.75 0.06 0.06
CA THR A 27 -17.80 1.19 0.01
C THR A 27 -16.49 0.77 -0.68
N LEU A 28 -15.98 1.63 -1.54
CA LEU A 28 -14.65 1.50 -2.14
C LEU A 28 -13.63 2.36 -1.40
N TYR A 29 -12.42 1.85 -1.28
CA TYR A 29 -11.33 2.53 -0.58
C TYR A 29 -10.10 2.71 -1.45
N VAL A 30 -9.42 3.84 -1.22
CA VAL A 30 -8.01 4.02 -1.52
C VAL A 30 -7.25 4.16 -0.20
N SER A 31 -6.04 3.62 -0.12
CA SER A 31 -5.24 3.68 1.10
C SER A 31 -3.86 4.24 0.83
N VAL A 32 -3.45 5.21 1.64
CA VAL A 32 -2.05 5.63 1.74
C VAL A 32 -1.39 4.75 2.80
N VAL A 33 -0.41 3.96 2.38
CA VAL A 33 0.26 2.98 3.24
C VAL A 33 1.75 3.29 3.31
N GLY A 34 2.25 3.50 4.52
CA GLY A 34 3.69 3.61 4.79
C GLY A 34 4.19 2.39 5.54
N PHE A 35 5.28 1.79 5.09
CA PHE A 35 5.90 0.67 5.77
C PHE A 35 7.41 0.63 5.55
N LEU A 36 8.07 -0.24 6.31
CA LEU A 36 9.51 -0.44 6.25
C LEU A 36 9.80 -1.87 5.81
N PHE A 37 10.38 -2.00 4.63
CA PHE A 37 11.01 -3.26 4.24
C PHE A 37 12.22 -3.54 5.12
N ARG A 38 12.36 -4.79 5.57
CA ARG A 38 13.52 -5.27 6.33
C ARG A 38 14.00 -6.57 5.72
N ASP A 39 15.32 -6.74 5.64
CA ASP A 39 15.97 -7.95 5.15
C ASP A 39 15.46 -8.42 3.78
N THR A 40 15.12 -7.48 2.92
CA THR A 40 14.57 -7.74 1.58
C THR A 40 15.52 -8.59 0.75
N ARG A 41 14.94 -9.58 0.08
CA ARG A 41 15.61 -10.44 -0.89
C ARG A 41 14.86 -10.39 -2.21
N VAL A 42 15.59 -10.35 -3.31
CA VAL A 42 15.02 -10.48 -4.66
C VAL A 42 15.42 -11.82 -5.21
N LEU A 43 14.45 -12.66 -5.60
CA LEU A 43 14.67 -14.05 -6.02
C LEU A 43 15.54 -14.85 -5.02
N GLY A 44 15.34 -14.63 -3.72
CA GLY A 44 16.08 -15.28 -2.64
C GLY A 44 17.46 -14.68 -2.33
N VAL A 45 17.96 -13.72 -3.14
CA VAL A 45 19.28 -13.12 -2.97
C VAL A 45 19.18 -11.78 -2.23
N PRO A 46 19.90 -11.58 -1.12
CA PRO A 46 19.96 -10.29 -0.45
C PRO A 46 20.75 -9.28 -1.31
N ILE A 47 20.16 -8.12 -1.57
CA ILE A 47 20.85 -7.08 -2.33
C ILE A 47 21.60 -6.16 -1.35
N PRO A 48 22.93 -6.09 -1.38
CA PRO A 48 23.72 -5.21 -0.52
C PRO A 48 23.24 -3.74 -0.60
N ALA A 49 23.21 -3.05 0.54
CA ALA A 49 22.73 -1.67 0.70
C ALA A 49 21.24 -1.41 0.35
N HIS A 50 20.45 -2.46 0.00
CA HIS A 50 19.04 -2.34 -0.36
C HIS A 50 18.13 -3.27 0.49
N ARG A 51 18.61 -3.73 1.64
CA ARG A 51 17.89 -4.69 2.49
C ARG A 51 16.81 -4.05 3.34
N THR A 52 17.02 -2.81 3.77
CA THR A 52 16.08 -2.09 4.63
C THR A 52 15.84 -0.70 4.05
N PHE A 53 14.59 -0.40 3.72
CA PHE A 53 14.18 0.88 3.16
C PHE A 53 12.70 1.17 3.42
N PRO A 54 12.32 2.45 3.56
CA PRO A 54 10.92 2.83 3.64
C PRO A 54 10.25 2.78 2.27
N GLU A 55 8.95 2.49 2.28
CA GLU A 55 8.06 2.67 1.15
C GLU A 55 6.79 3.40 1.59
N VAL A 56 6.25 4.23 0.71
CA VAL A 56 4.90 4.78 0.82
C VAL A 56 4.18 4.54 -0.50
N ASN A 57 3.02 3.92 -0.44
CA ASN A 57 2.21 3.70 -1.63
C ASN A 57 0.78 4.23 -1.47
N LEU A 58 0.16 4.52 -2.61
CA LEU A 58 -1.28 4.70 -2.77
C LEU A 58 -1.80 3.48 -3.51
N ARG A 59 -2.77 2.78 -2.93
CA ARG A 59 -3.35 1.56 -3.49
C ARG A 59 -4.85 1.54 -3.32
N PHE A 60 -5.53 0.71 -4.12
CA PHE A 60 -6.94 0.36 -3.96
C PHE A 60 -7.14 -1.14 -4.06
N TYR A 61 -8.36 -1.61 -3.84
CA TYR A 61 -8.68 -3.01 -3.59
C TYR A 61 -9.49 -3.59 -4.73
N VAL A 62 -9.08 -4.79 -5.15
CA VAL A 62 -9.69 -5.54 -6.24
C VAL A 62 -9.83 -7.00 -5.87
N ARG A 63 -10.67 -7.72 -6.61
CA ARG A 63 -10.86 -9.16 -6.47
C ARG A 63 -10.94 -9.83 -7.83
N ARG A 64 -10.65 -11.10 -7.84
CA ARG A 64 -10.80 -11.95 -9.02
C ARG A 64 -11.34 -13.31 -8.60
N ASP A 65 -12.39 -13.79 -9.27
CA ASP A 65 -12.93 -15.12 -9.04
C ASP A 65 -12.31 -16.12 -10.02
N VAL A 66 -11.64 -17.15 -9.49
CA VAL A 66 -10.93 -18.17 -10.26
C VAL A 66 -11.30 -19.54 -9.73
N ALA A 67 -11.95 -20.36 -10.56
CA ALA A 67 -12.32 -21.74 -10.22
C ALA A 67 -13.06 -21.87 -8.86
N GLY A 68 -13.89 -20.90 -8.51
CA GLY A 68 -14.68 -20.89 -7.27
C GLY A 68 -13.93 -20.31 -6.05
N GLU A 69 -12.70 -19.85 -6.22
CA GLU A 69 -11.92 -19.12 -5.20
C GLU A 69 -11.94 -17.62 -5.50
N THR A 70 -12.25 -16.80 -4.50
CA THR A 70 -12.11 -15.35 -4.60
C THR A 70 -10.72 -14.93 -4.17
N ARG A 71 -9.91 -14.43 -5.11
CA ARG A 71 -8.58 -13.87 -4.90
C ARG A 71 -8.68 -12.37 -4.66
N ARG A 72 -8.54 -11.96 -3.41
CA ARG A 72 -8.54 -10.55 -3.04
C ARG A 72 -7.14 -9.97 -3.15
N GLY A 73 -7.03 -8.81 -3.78
CA GLY A 73 -5.74 -8.19 -4.05
C GLY A 73 -5.77 -6.68 -4.10
N VAL A 74 -4.63 -6.12 -4.39
CA VAL A 74 -4.42 -4.67 -4.48
C VAL A 74 -3.92 -4.27 -5.86
N VAL A 75 -4.23 -3.04 -6.25
CA VAL A 75 -3.63 -2.34 -7.38
C VAL A 75 -2.93 -1.10 -6.86
N PHE A 76 -1.67 -0.93 -7.22
CA PHE A 76 -0.91 0.26 -6.83
C PHE A 76 -1.10 1.39 -7.85
N VAL A 77 -1.41 2.57 -7.34
CA VAL A 77 -1.49 3.81 -8.11
C VAL A 77 -0.11 4.46 -8.23
N CYS A 78 0.64 4.42 -7.13
CA CYS A 78 2.00 4.94 -7.06
C CYS A 78 2.73 4.35 -5.86
N GLU A 79 4.01 4.02 -6.02
CA GLU A 79 4.87 3.48 -4.97
C GLU A 79 6.15 4.30 -4.88
N LEU A 80 6.43 4.84 -3.71
CA LEU A 80 7.58 5.70 -3.43
C LEU A 80 8.65 4.92 -2.68
N VAL A 81 9.86 4.90 -3.20
CA VAL A 81 11.04 4.26 -2.57
C VAL A 81 12.25 5.18 -2.64
N PRO A 82 13.24 5.02 -1.72
CA PRO A 82 14.42 5.91 -1.72
C PRO A 82 15.47 5.54 -2.77
N ARG A 83 15.35 4.37 -3.42
CA ARG A 83 16.41 3.81 -4.25
C ARG A 83 15.98 3.62 -5.71
N ARG A 84 16.70 4.26 -6.64
CA ARG A 84 16.45 4.15 -8.09
C ARG A 84 16.57 2.71 -8.59
N ALA A 85 17.51 1.92 -8.04
CA ALA A 85 17.69 0.52 -8.43
C ALA A 85 16.46 -0.33 -8.09
N ILE A 86 15.84 -0.12 -6.92
CA ILE A 86 14.61 -0.81 -6.51
C ILE A 86 13.47 -0.45 -7.47
N ALA A 87 13.27 0.83 -7.72
CA ALA A 87 12.24 1.30 -8.64
C ALA A 87 12.43 0.75 -10.07
N LEU A 88 13.67 0.65 -10.54
CA LEU A 88 13.97 0.08 -11.85
C LEU A 88 13.64 -1.42 -11.93
N VAL A 89 14.06 -2.20 -10.93
CA VAL A 89 13.81 -3.65 -10.87
C VAL A 89 12.31 -3.93 -10.80
N ALA A 90 11.56 -3.23 -9.94
CA ALA A 90 10.13 -3.41 -9.81
C ALA A 90 9.36 -3.03 -11.09
N ARG A 91 9.76 -1.96 -11.78
CA ARG A 91 9.19 -1.60 -13.07
C ARG A 91 9.47 -2.66 -14.16
N LEU A 92 10.68 -3.22 -14.18
CA LEU A 92 11.05 -4.21 -15.20
C LEU A 92 10.39 -5.56 -14.96
N LEU A 93 10.27 -6.00 -13.70
CA LEU A 93 9.73 -7.32 -13.36
C LEU A 93 8.20 -7.34 -13.28
N TYR A 94 7.60 -6.26 -12.72
CA TYR A 94 6.18 -6.24 -12.41
C TYR A 94 5.42 -5.12 -13.13
N ASN A 95 6.12 -4.20 -13.84
CA ASN A 95 5.55 -2.99 -14.44
C ASN A 95 4.81 -2.11 -13.41
N GLU A 96 5.25 -2.11 -12.16
CA GLU A 96 4.63 -1.33 -11.09
C GLU A 96 5.03 0.15 -11.13
N PRO A 97 4.14 1.08 -10.69
CA PRO A 97 4.32 2.53 -10.82
C PRO A 97 5.27 3.10 -9.75
N TYR A 98 6.47 2.51 -9.62
CA TYR A 98 7.49 2.96 -8.68
C TYR A 98 8.11 4.30 -9.05
N ARG A 99 8.27 5.18 -8.06
CA ARG A 99 9.00 6.44 -8.16
C ARG A 99 10.09 6.49 -7.10
N ALA A 100 11.31 6.82 -7.50
CA ALA A 100 12.42 6.99 -6.56
C ALA A 100 12.51 8.45 -6.10
N LEU A 101 12.34 8.69 -4.81
CA LEU A 101 12.44 9.99 -4.16
C LEU A 101 13.34 9.90 -2.93
N PRO A 102 14.02 11.00 -2.51
CA PRO A 102 14.64 11.02 -1.18
C PRO A 102 13.61 10.73 -0.10
N MET A 103 13.86 9.75 0.75
CA MET A 103 12.94 9.33 1.81
C MET A 103 13.66 9.15 3.14
N ARG A 104 12.93 9.35 4.22
CA ARG A 104 13.34 9.04 5.59
C ARG A 104 12.16 8.48 6.37
N HIS A 105 12.45 7.78 7.46
CA HIS A 105 11.43 7.28 8.37
C HIS A 105 11.91 7.45 9.81
N ALA A 106 10.95 7.51 10.73
CA ALA A 106 11.22 7.57 12.16
C ALA A 106 10.23 6.70 12.94
N LEU A 107 10.72 6.14 14.05
CA LEU A 107 9.92 5.54 15.11
C LEU A 107 10.22 6.36 16.38
N VAL A 108 9.20 7.02 16.92
CA VAL A 108 9.34 7.83 18.12
C VAL A 108 8.55 7.19 19.25
N ALA A 109 9.26 6.69 20.27
CA ALA A 109 8.62 6.19 21.48
C ALA A 109 7.89 7.33 22.20
N GLN A 110 6.72 7.03 22.75
CA GLN A 110 5.86 7.94 23.49
C GLN A 110 5.66 7.39 24.91
N GLN A 111 5.00 8.16 25.76
CA GLN A 111 4.65 7.72 27.09
C GLN A 111 3.62 6.58 27.05
N HIS A 112 3.58 5.77 28.12
CA HIS A 112 2.62 4.68 28.32
C HIS A 112 2.59 3.62 27.20
N GLY A 113 3.76 3.35 26.57
CA GLY A 113 3.89 2.34 25.53
C GLY A 113 3.34 2.72 24.15
N ALA A 114 2.80 3.92 23.98
CA ALA A 114 2.45 4.45 22.69
C ALA A 114 3.70 4.78 21.86
N PHE A 115 3.57 4.84 20.55
CA PHE A 115 4.64 5.28 19.66
C PHE A 115 4.06 5.98 18.43
N ALA A 116 4.89 6.76 17.77
CA ALA A 116 4.56 7.37 16.48
C ALA A 116 5.46 6.80 15.39
N ARG A 117 4.88 6.55 14.23
CA ARG A 117 5.57 6.23 12.99
C ARG A 117 5.47 7.40 12.04
N GLU A 118 6.59 7.76 11.43
CA GLU A 118 6.65 8.77 10.39
C GLU A 118 7.40 8.23 9.18
N TYR A 119 6.87 8.53 8.01
CA TYR A 119 7.52 8.38 6.71
C TYR A 119 7.49 9.74 6.03
N ALA A 120 8.64 10.21 5.58
CA ALA A 120 8.74 11.47 4.87
C ALA A 120 9.49 11.28 3.55
N TRP A 121 9.09 12.02 2.55
CA TRP A 121 9.71 12.03 1.22
C TRP A 121 9.78 13.44 0.68
N ARG A 122 10.62 13.65 -0.33
CA ARG A 122 10.88 14.97 -0.87
C ARG A 122 10.74 14.97 -2.39
N PRO A 123 9.55 15.32 -2.93
CA PRO A 123 9.31 15.38 -4.37
C PRO A 123 9.99 16.58 -5.04
N SER A 124 10.15 17.68 -4.33
CA SER A 124 10.77 18.91 -4.83
C SER A 124 11.75 19.49 -3.80
N ARG A 125 11.51 20.70 -3.29
CA ARG A 125 12.35 21.34 -2.27
C ARG A 125 11.91 21.03 -0.84
N GLU A 126 10.63 20.77 -0.65
CA GLU A 126 10.01 20.57 0.66
C GLU A 126 9.81 19.09 0.97
N TRP A 127 9.84 18.76 2.26
CA TRP A 127 9.52 17.44 2.76
C TRP A 127 8.03 17.34 2.99
N THR A 128 7.45 16.27 2.48
CA THR A 128 6.08 15.83 2.72
C THR A 128 6.11 14.62 3.62
N ARG A 129 5.00 14.31 4.31
CA ARG A 129 5.00 13.26 5.32
C ARG A 129 3.67 12.53 5.46
N LEU A 130 3.79 11.29 5.90
CA LEU A 130 2.74 10.45 6.43
C LEU A 130 3.14 10.09 7.86
N SER A 131 2.28 10.35 8.84
CA SER A 131 2.54 9.94 10.22
C SER A 131 1.28 9.45 10.93
N ALA A 132 1.50 8.55 11.90
CA ALA A 132 0.45 8.04 12.76
C ALA A 132 1.00 7.83 14.17
N ARG A 133 0.20 8.21 15.19
CA ARG A 133 0.47 7.95 16.61
C ARG A 133 -0.47 6.88 17.10
N THR A 134 0.07 5.84 17.71
CA THR A 134 -0.72 4.75 18.28
C THR A 134 -1.32 5.13 19.63
N PHE A 135 -2.39 4.41 19.98
CA PHE A 135 -3.02 4.45 21.28
C PHE A 135 -3.20 3.02 21.81
N GLY A 136 -2.75 2.76 23.02
CA GLY A 136 -2.88 1.45 23.65
C GLY A 136 -2.05 0.31 23.02
N PRO A 137 -2.29 -0.94 23.45
CA PRO A 137 -1.63 -2.12 22.89
C PRO A 137 -2.22 -2.53 21.55
N SER A 138 -1.49 -3.38 20.81
CA SER A 138 -2.04 -4.02 19.62
C SER A 138 -3.17 -4.98 19.98
N ARG A 139 -4.16 -5.09 19.10
CA ARG A 139 -5.27 -6.03 19.19
C ARG A 139 -5.32 -6.96 17.99
N VAL A 140 -5.95 -8.11 18.14
CA VAL A 140 -6.26 -9.02 17.03
C VAL A 140 -7.31 -8.35 16.14
N LEU A 141 -7.22 -8.59 14.84
CA LEU A 141 -8.24 -8.17 13.87
C LEU A 141 -9.59 -8.82 14.21
N GLU A 142 -10.63 -8.01 14.26
CA GLU A 142 -11.99 -8.50 14.37
C GLU A 142 -12.46 -9.03 13.01
N ALA A 143 -13.18 -10.14 13.03
CA ALA A 143 -13.74 -10.71 11.82
C ALA A 143 -14.76 -9.75 11.17
N ASN A 144 -14.70 -9.61 9.86
CA ASN A 144 -15.51 -8.69 9.07
C ASN A 144 -15.36 -7.21 9.44
N SER A 145 -14.24 -6.82 10.04
CA SER A 145 -13.89 -5.42 10.27
C SER A 145 -13.32 -4.76 9.02
N GLU A 146 -13.27 -3.43 9.00
CA GLU A 146 -12.61 -2.68 7.93
C GLU A 146 -11.10 -2.96 7.90
N GLU A 147 -10.47 -3.07 9.06
CA GLU A 147 -9.05 -3.39 9.15
C GLU A 147 -8.72 -4.76 8.57
N GLU A 148 -9.59 -5.76 8.79
CA GLU A 148 -9.45 -7.07 8.14
C GLU A 148 -9.59 -6.93 6.64
N PHE A 149 -10.61 -6.20 6.16
CA PHE A 149 -10.77 -5.93 4.74
C PHE A 149 -9.52 -5.29 4.14
N ILE A 150 -8.96 -4.27 4.77
CA ILE A 150 -7.80 -3.50 4.29
C ILE A 150 -6.49 -4.32 4.30
N THR A 151 -6.32 -5.24 5.24
CA THR A 151 -5.06 -5.98 5.44
C THR A 151 -5.03 -7.35 4.77
N GLU A 152 -6.16 -8.05 4.67
CA GLU A 152 -6.21 -9.44 4.21
C GLU A 152 -6.36 -9.54 2.69
N HIS A 153 -5.36 -8.99 1.98
CA HIS A 153 -5.23 -9.05 0.54
C HIS A 153 -3.92 -9.75 0.18
N TYR A 154 -4.02 -10.91 -0.44
CA TYR A 154 -2.90 -11.81 -0.70
C TYR A 154 -2.50 -11.88 -2.17
N TRP A 155 -2.99 -10.94 -2.98
CA TRP A 155 -2.66 -10.83 -4.40
C TRP A 155 -2.32 -9.39 -4.77
N GLY A 156 -1.45 -9.24 -5.76
CA GLY A 156 -1.20 -7.98 -6.43
C GLY A 156 -1.60 -8.09 -7.90
N TYR A 157 -2.21 -7.05 -8.41
CA TYR A 157 -2.63 -6.96 -9.79
C TYR A 157 -2.08 -5.71 -10.44
N ASN A 158 -1.52 -5.87 -11.64
CA ASN A 158 -0.93 -4.75 -12.34
C ASN A 158 -1.31 -4.75 -13.81
N LYS A 159 -1.75 -3.60 -14.33
CA LYS A 159 -2.08 -3.40 -15.75
C LYS A 159 -0.81 -3.41 -16.59
N GLN A 160 -0.77 -4.25 -17.61
CA GLN A 160 0.36 -4.32 -18.53
C GLN A 160 0.15 -3.41 -19.74
N PRO A 161 1.25 -3.00 -20.46
CA PRO A 161 1.14 -2.13 -21.63
C PRO A 161 0.30 -2.71 -22.77
N ASP A 162 0.20 -4.02 -22.86
CA ASP A 162 -0.61 -4.73 -23.87
C ASP A 162 -2.09 -4.86 -23.47
N GLY A 163 -2.49 -4.29 -22.33
CA GLY A 163 -3.84 -4.34 -21.80
C GLY A 163 -4.15 -5.60 -20.97
N SER A 164 -3.24 -6.57 -20.90
CA SER A 164 -3.36 -7.72 -19.99
C SER A 164 -3.14 -7.30 -18.53
N ALA A 165 -3.38 -8.19 -17.59
CA ALA A 165 -3.01 -8.04 -16.20
C ALA A 165 -1.85 -8.96 -15.83
N LEU A 166 -0.99 -8.53 -14.92
CA LEU A 166 -0.06 -9.38 -14.18
C LEU A 166 -0.68 -9.65 -12.81
N GLU A 167 -0.81 -10.92 -12.45
CA GLU A 167 -1.25 -11.37 -11.12
C GLU A 167 -0.05 -11.97 -10.40
N TYR A 168 0.18 -11.62 -9.15
CA TYR A 168 1.19 -12.26 -8.30
C TYR A 168 0.67 -12.47 -6.89
N ARG A 169 1.10 -13.56 -6.26
CA ARG A 169 0.72 -13.90 -4.90
C ARG A 169 1.65 -13.26 -3.88
N VAL A 170 1.05 -12.84 -2.78
CA VAL A 170 1.75 -12.31 -1.60
C VAL A 170 1.34 -13.13 -0.39
N GLU A 171 2.29 -13.54 0.43
CA GLU A 171 2.02 -14.27 1.67
C GLU A 171 2.53 -13.50 2.88
N HIS A 172 1.67 -13.39 3.88
CA HIS A 172 2.00 -12.91 5.21
C HIS A 172 1.00 -13.48 6.24
N PRO A 173 1.36 -13.62 7.52
CA PRO A 173 0.39 -13.96 8.56
C PRO A 173 -0.57 -12.80 8.81
N ARG A 174 -1.72 -13.08 9.41
CA ARG A 174 -2.63 -12.02 9.89
C ARG A 174 -1.89 -11.14 10.90
N TRP A 175 -1.99 -9.82 10.70
CA TRP A 175 -1.34 -8.86 11.57
C TRP A 175 -2.25 -8.43 12.71
N ARG A 176 -1.67 -8.17 13.86
CA ARG A 176 -2.31 -7.38 14.91
C ARG A 176 -2.26 -5.91 14.51
N VAL A 177 -3.22 -5.14 15.00
CA VAL A 177 -3.34 -3.72 14.69
C VAL A 177 -3.32 -2.87 15.96
N TYR A 178 -2.76 -1.67 15.84
CA TYR A 178 -2.84 -0.63 16.86
C TYR A 178 -3.87 0.40 16.43
N GLU A 179 -4.65 0.86 17.38
CA GLU A 179 -5.49 2.04 17.20
C GLU A 179 -4.62 3.29 17.03
N VAL A 180 -5.08 4.22 16.22
CA VAL A 180 -4.40 5.47 15.93
C VAL A 180 -5.19 6.61 16.51
N SER A 181 -4.57 7.37 17.44
CA SER A 181 -5.15 8.56 18.04
C SER A 181 -5.01 9.81 17.19
N GLU A 182 -3.98 9.84 16.35
CA GLU A 182 -3.65 10.99 15.50
C GLU A 182 -2.96 10.50 14.23
N ALA A 183 -3.44 10.98 13.08
CA ALA A 183 -2.86 10.67 11.78
C ALA A 183 -2.74 11.95 10.95
N HIS A 184 -1.61 12.10 10.24
CA HIS A 184 -1.36 13.23 9.35
C HIS A 184 -0.85 12.73 8.01
N PHE A 185 -1.40 13.33 6.96
CA PHE A 185 -0.92 13.17 5.60
C PHE A 185 -0.78 14.57 4.98
N ASP A 186 0.47 14.97 4.81
CA ASP A 186 0.84 16.24 4.20
C ASP A 186 1.55 15.93 2.88
N CYS A 187 0.88 16.20 1.76
CA CYS A 187 1.35 15.82 0.44
C CYS A 187 0.74 16.72 -0.64
N ASP A 188 1.55 17.07 -1.63
CA ASP A 188 1.04 17.54 -2.92
C ASP A 188 0.40 16.37 -3.68
N VAL A 189 -0.87 16.10 -3.38
CA VAL A 189 -1.65 15.00 -3.98
C VAL A 189 -1.71 15.12 -5.49
N VAL A 190 -1.91 16.33 -6.01
CA VAL A 190 -2.02 16.57 -7.45
C VAL A 190 -0.70 16.27 -8.16
N GLY A 191 0.40 16.78 -7.64
CA GLY A 191 1.73 16.56 -8.23
C GLY A 191 2.22 15.13 -8.12
N LEU A 192 1.74 14.37 -7.12
CA LEU A 192 2.19 13.01 -6.88
C LEU A 192 1.28 11.94 -7.50
N TYR A 193 -0.03 12.07 -7.35
CA TYR A 193 -1.02 11.05 -7.75
C TYR A 193 -1.94 11.50 -8.90
N GLY A 194 -1.93 12.79 -9.24
CA GLY A 194 -2.79 13.39 -10.26
C GLY A 194 -4.02 14.10 -9.70
N THR A 195 -4.58 14.99 -10.51
CA THR A 195 -5.74 15.84 -10.13
C THR A 195 -6.95 15.01 -9.74
N GLN A 196 -7.14 13.86 -10.35
CA GLN A 196 -8.29 12.97 -10.09
C GLN A 196 -8.33 12.43 -8.65
N PHE A 197 -7.20 12.36 -7.95
CA PHE A 197 -7.14 11.89 -6.56
C PHE A 197 -7.30 13.02 -5.53
N HIS A 198 -7.30 14.29 -5.97
CA HIS A 198 -7.30 15.43 -5.06
C HIS A 198 -8.44 15.36 -4.03
N ASP A 199 -9.67 15.24 -4.49
CA ASP A 199 -10.84 15.30 -3.60
C ASP A 199 -10.96 14.08 -2.69
N SER A 200 -10.49 12.92 -3.15
CA SER A 200 -10.55 11.67 -2.38
C SER A 200 -9.46 11.56 -1.32
N VAL A 201 -8.28 12.14 -1.53
CA VAL A 201 -7.11 11.91 -0.65
C VAL A 201 -6.65 13.18 0.09
N ASN A 202 -7.02 14.37 -0.40
CA ASN A 202 -6.72 15.65 0.26
C ASN A 202 -7.79 16.05 1.30
N CYS A 203 -8.32 15.08 2.03
CA CYS A 203 -9.32 15.26 3.06
C CYS A 203 -8.93 14.47 4.31
N LYS A 204 -9.77 14.52 5.34
CA LYS A 204 -9.58 13.67 6.51
C LYS A 204 -9.82 12.20 6.13
N PRO A 205 -8.92 11.26 6.48
CA PRO A 205 -9.16 9.84 6.24
C PRO A 205 -10.41 9.35 6.97
N SER A 206 -11.15 8.44 6.36
CA SER A 206 -12.32 7.78 6.96
C SER A 206 -11.91 6.89 8.13
N SER A 207 -10.74 6.27 8.03
CA SER A 207 -10.14 5.49 9.10
C SER A 207 -8.61 5.54 9.02
N ALA A 208 -7.96 5.23 10.16
CA ALA A 208 -6.52 5.08 10.24
C ALA A 208 -6.16 4.02 11.29
N PHE A 209 -5.21 3.16 10.97
CA PHE A 209 -4.65 2.19 11.91
C PHE A 209 -3.21 1.85 11.54
N LEU A 210 -2.50 1.21 12.48
CA LEU A 210 -1.14 0.74 12.26
C LEU A 210 -1.10 -0.78 12.45
N ALA A 211 -0.65 -1.51 11.44
CA ALA A 211 -0.42 -2.95 11.51
C ALA A 211 1.02 -3.25 11.97
N GLU A 212 1.20 -4.31 12.76
CA GLU A 212 2.53 -4.71 13.26
C GLU A 212 3.50 -5.03 12.11
N GLY A 213 2.97 -5.62 11.04
CA GLY A 213 3.79 -6.16 9.96
C GLY A 213 4.43 -7.49 10.32
N SER A 214 5.05 -8.11 9.34
CA SER A 214 5.72 -9.41 9.46
C SER A 214 6.71 -9.62 8.34
N GLN A 215 7.25 -10.81 8.24
CA GLN A 215 7.83 -11.30 7.00
C GLN A 215 6.73 -11.37 5.93
N VAL A 216 7.08 -10.92 4.73
CA VAL A 216 6.21 -10.97 3.55
C VAL A 216 6.97 -11.66 2.43
N THR A 217 6.32 -12.59 1.75
CA THR A 217 6.87 -13.27 0.57
C THR A 217 6.06 -12.87 -0.65
N VAL A 218 6.75 -12.38 -1.67
CA VAL A 218 6.16 -12.04 -2.98
C VAL A 218 6.62 -13.08 -3.99
N PHE A 219 5.67 -13.72 -4.67
CA PHE A 219 5.92 -14.75 -5.67
C PHE A 219 6.03 -14.14 -7.07
N THR A 220 6.59 -14.92 -7.99
CA THR A 220 6.66 -14.54 -9.40
C THR A 220 5.25 -14.32 -9.96
N GLY A 221 5.07 -13.26 -10.73
CA GLY A 221 3.80 -12.94 -11.35
C GLY A 221 3.51 -13.79 -12.60
N GLU A 222 2.23 -14.02 -12.84
CA GLU A 222 1.70 -14.69 -14.02
C GLU A 222 0.78 -13.74 -14.80
N ARG A 223 0.78 -13.86 -16.13
CA ARG A 223 -0.14 -13.07 -16.96
C ARG A 223 -1.55 -13.65 -16.89
N VAL A 224 -2.49 -12.75 -16.65
CA VAL A 224 -3.92 -13.03 -16.73
C VAL A 224 -4.39 -12.63 -18.13
N THR A 225 -4.82 -13.60 -18.91
CA THR A 225 -5.57 -13.38 -20.14
C THR A 225 -7.07 -13.41 -19.83
N ARG A 226 -7.83 -12.63 -20.57
CA ARG A 226 -9.31 -12.64 -20.49
C ARG A 226 -9.88 -14.01 -20.79
#